data_892b3ea8329ba19d839a20156a73b5ed
#
_entry.id   892b3ea8329ba19d839a20156a73b5ed
#
_cell.length_a   1.000
_cell.length_b   1.000
_cell.length_c   1.000
_cell.angle_alpha   90.00
_cell.angle_beta   90.00
_cell.angle_gamma   90.00
#
_symmetry.space_group_name_H-M   'P 1'
#
loop_
_entity.id
_entity.type
_entity.pdbx_description
1 polymer ?
#
loop_
_entity_poly.entity_id
_entity_poly.type
_entity_poly.pdbx_seq_one_letter_code
_entity_poly.pdbx_strand_id
1 'polypeptide(L)'
;MSAGDTVFVLLSAALVMLMTPGLALFYGGMVREKNVLGTIMQSFIILGIITLEWVLWGYSMSFGPDHGGIIGGLEWFGLQSVGLTPSPDYGSTIPHLAFMVFQCMFAIITPALITGAFAERMKFSAFLLFVILWATFVYNPLAHWVWGVGGWIGRMGALDFAGGTVVHISSGLSALAAALIIGKRLGYGSIPYIPHNLPMTITGAALLWFGWFGFNAGSALAANGLAASAFVVTHISSAVAALSWISIEWVHRGKPTTLGAASGAVAGLVAITPASGFVGPVSAIIIGALAGLICYGGILTKSRFGYDDSLDVVGIHGLGGIWGALATGLFASTAINPAGADGLFFGNPGQLWIQFVSVIVTMVFAFVMTLIILKVVDLLVGLRVSHDEEERGLDICLHDEAGYSF
;
A
#
# COMPACT_ATOMS: atom_id res chain seq x y z
N MET A 1 11.30 -17.92 -22.53
CA MET A 1 11.88 -16.93 -21.58
C MET A 1 12.50 -15.78 -22.35
N SER A 2 12.29 -14.56 -21.87
CA SER A 2 12.89 -13.32 -22.36
C SER A 2 13.89 -12.80 -21.34
N ALA A 3 15.15 -12.59 -21.74
CA ALA A 3 16.17 -12.02 -20.85
C ALA A 3 15.80 -10.58 -20.45
N GLY A 4 15.28 -9.78 -21.41
CA GLY A 4 14.86 -8.41 -21.16
C GLY A 4 13.72 -8.32 -20.13
N ASP A 5 12.69 -9.14 -20.27
CA ASP A 5 11.56 -9.17 -19.32
C ASP A 5 12.00 -9.64 -17.94
N THR A 6 12.87 -10.66 -17.90
CA THR A 6 13.41 -11.18 -16.63
C THR A 6 14.20 -10.11 -15.87
N VAL A 7 15.12 -9.41 -16.55
CA VAL A 7 15.89 -8.30 -15.96
C VAL A 7 14.95 -7.19 -15.50
N PHE A 8 13.97 -6.82 -16.32
CA PHE A 8 13.02 -5.76 -16.00
C PHE A 8 12.21 -6.07 -14.74
N VAL A 9 11.68 -7.30 -14.62
CA VAL A 9 10.87 -7.71 -13.45
C VAL A 9 11.74 -7.83 -12.20
N LEU A 10 12.96 -8.38 -12.29
CA LEU A 10 13.86 -8.45 -11.13
C LEU A 10 14.32 -7.06 -10.67
N LEU A 11 14.61 -6.15 -11.62
CA LEU A 11 14.92 -4.76 -11.29
C LEU A 11 13.69 -4.05 -10.66
N SER A 12 12.50 -4.30 -11.19
CA SER A 12 11.25 -3.78 -10.62
C SER A 12 11.02 -4.31 -9.20
N ALA A 13 11.30 -5.58 -8.93
CA ALA A 13 11.25 -6.15 -7.59
C ALA A 13 12.21 -5.42 -6.63
N ALA A 14 13.45 -5.16 -7.07
CA ALA A 14 14.44 -4.40 -6.29
C ALA A 14 13.99 -2.96 -6.02
N LEU A 15 13.35 -2.30 -6.99
CA LEU A 15 12.77 -0.96 -6.84
C LEU A 15 11.62 -0.95 -5.83
N VAL A 16 10.73 -1.96 -5.86
CA VAL A 16 9.65 -2.09 -4.87
C VAL A 16 10.22 -2.41 -3.48
N MET A 17 11.25 -3.27 -3.39
CA MET A 17 11.95 -3.51 -2.11
C MET A 17 12.47 -2.19 -1.50
N LEU A 18 13.03 -1.31 -2.31
CA LEU A 18 13.53 0.00 -1.88
C LEU A 18 12.42 0.89 -1.28
N MET A 19 11.15 0.67 -1.67
CA MET A 19 10.04 1.44 -1.11
C MET A 19 9.84 1.18 0.38
N THR A 20 10.14 -0.02 0.89
CA THR A 20 9.96 -0.33 2.32
C THR A 20 10.91 0.48 3.21
N PRO A 21 12.24 0.54 3.00
CA PRO A 21 13.09 1.50 3.70
C PRO A 21 12.77 2.96 3.35
N GLY A 22 12.30 3.25 2.13
CA GLY A 22 11.77 4.58 1.78
C GLY A 22 10.60 4.99 2.68
N LEU A 23 9.65 4.07 2.93
CA LEU A 23 8.53 4.27 3.84
C LEU A 23 9.02 4.44 5.29
N ALA A 24 10.02 3.67 5.71
CA ALA A 24 10.64 3.80 7.01
C ALA A 24 11.16 5.23 7.26
N LEU A 25 11.83 5.83 6.26
CA LEU A 25 12.29 7.22 6.32
C LEU A 25 11.12 8.22 6.24
N PHE A 26 10.14 7.97 5.38
CA PHE A 26 8.97 8.84 5.23
C PHE A 26 8.19 8.93 6.56
N TYR A 27 7.89 7.80 7.18
CA TYR A 27 7.20 7.73 8.47
C TYR A 27 8.11 8.15 9.63
N GLY A 28 9.35 7.67 9.63
CA GLY A 28 10.34 7.98 10.67
C GLY A 28 10.56 9.48 10.84
N GLY A 29 10.63 10.24 9.75
CA GLY A 29 10.77 11.70 9.80
C GLY A 29 9.54 12.44 10.33
N MET A 30 8.34 11.85 10.24
CA MET A 30 7.08 12.47 10.68
C MET A 30 6.74 12.22 12.15
N VAL A 31 7.24 11.18 12.78
CA VAL A 31 7.03 10.91 14.20
C VAL A 31 7.89 11.81 15.08
N ARG A 32 7.66 11.79 16.40
CA ARG A 32 8.53 12.47 17.37
C ARG A 32 9.89 11.76 17.43
N GLU A 33 10.97 12.50 17.69
CA GLU A 33 12.36 11.99 17.71
C GLU A 33 12.56 10.75 18.57
N LYS A 34 11.87 10.66 19.69
CA LYS A 34 11.93 9.54 20.66
C LYS A 34 11.27 8.24 20.18
N ASN A 35 10.69 8.24 18.96
CA ASN A 35 9.98 7.10 18.37
C ASN A 35 10.48 6.80 16.94
N VAL A 36 11.59 7.40 16.53
CA VAL A 36 12.08 7.28 15.14
C VAL A 36 12.58 5.89 14.83
N LEU A 37 13.40 5.30 15.74
CA LEU A 37 13.96 3.97 15.52
C LEU A 37 12.90 2.88 15.59
N GLY A 38 11.98 2.96 16.55
CA GLY A 38 10.86 2.03 16.63
C GLY A 38 9.98 2.05 15.37
N THR A 39 9.75 3.24 14.78
CA THR A 39 9.02 3.38 13.52
C THR A 39 9.80 2.80 12.33
N ILE A 40 11.11 3.07 12.25
CA ILE A 40 11.98 2.50 11.21
C ILE A 40 12.06 0.98 11.36
N MET A 41 12.23 0.48 12.60
CA MET A 41 12.31 -0.96 12.91
C MET A 41 11.04 -1.69 12.43
N GLN A 42 9.84 -1.13 12.65
CA GLN A 42 8.60 -1.74 12.18
C GLN A 42 8.61 -1.97 10.67
N SER A 43 8.99 -0.98 9.88
CA SER A 43 9.08 -1.12 8.43
C SER A 43 10.21 -2.05 8.00
N PHE A 44 11.36 -2.02 8.68
CA PHE A 44 12.53 -2.80 8.29
C PHE A 44 12.36 -4.30 8.60
N ILE A 45 11.82 -4.65 9.77
CA ILE A 45 11.67 -6.06 10.17
C ILE A 45 10.60 -6.81 9.35
N ILE A 46 9.62 -6.08 8.80
CA ILE A 46 8.63 -6.65 7.87
C ILE A 46 9.30 -7.31 6.67
N LEU A 47 10.42 -6.78 6.16
CA LEU A 47 11.20 -7.40 5.09
C LEU A 47 11.54 -8.86 5.41
N GLY A 48 12.00 -9.14 6.64
CA GLY A 48 12.32 -10.50 7.04
C GLY A 48 11.10 -11.36 7.31
N ILE A 49 10.16 -10.84 8.09
CA ILE A 49 8.99 -11.61 8.55
C ILE A 49 8.10 -12.02 7.38
N ILE A 50 7.74 -11.07 6.52
CA ILE A 50 6.85 -11.35 5.40
C ILE A 50 7.57 -12.15 4.31
N THR A 51 8.86 -11.97 4.10
CA THR A 51 9.61 -12.87 3.20
C THR A 51 9.53 -14.32 3.66
N LEU A 52 9.69 -14.58 4.97
CA LEU A 52 9.58 -15.93 5.51
C LEU A 52 8.15 -16.48 5.39
N GLU A 53 7.15 -15.69 5.75
CA GLU A 53 5.72 -16.01 5.61
C GLU A 53 5.38 -16.33 4.15
N TRP A 54 5.82 -15.48 3.22
CA TRP A 54 5.58 -15.60 1.79
C TRP A 54 6.17 -16.88 1.19
N VAL A 55 7.41 -17.19 1.55
CA VAL A 55 8.08 -18.43 1.10
C VAL A 55 7.42 -19.67 1.66
N LEU A 56 7.01 -19.67 2.92
CA LEU A 56 6.44 -20.85 3.56
C LEU A 56 5.01 -21.13 3.05
N TRP A 57 4.10 -20.15 3.13
CA TRP A 57 2.70 -20.36 2.75
C TRP A 57 2.04 -19.21 1.99
N GLY A 58 2.46 -17.96 2.19
CA GLY A 58 1.78 -16.78 1.65
C GLY A 58 1.68 -16.79 0.13
N TYR A 59 2.78 -17.12 -0.56
CA TYR A 59 2.76 -17.24 -2.01
C TYR A 59 1.78 -18.31 -2.50
N SER A 60 1.77 -19.46 -1.86
CA SER A 60 0.84 -20.55 -2.19
C SER A 60 -0.61 -20.17 -1.96
N MET A 61 -0.92 -19.53 -0.83
CA MET A 61 -2.28 -19.06 -0.53
C MET A 61 -2.76 -17.97 -1.48
N SER A 62 -1.86 -17.14 -2.00
CA SER A 62 -2.18 -16.04 -2.92
C SER A 62 -2.29 -16.49 -4.38
N PHE A 63 -1.39 -17.34 -4.84
CA PHE A 63 -1.19 -17.66 -6.27
C PHE A 63 -1.22 -19.15 -6.57
N GLY A 64 -1.32 -20.04 -5.58
CA GLY A 64 -1.45 -21.46 -5.76
C GLY A 64 -2.78 -21.88 -6.39
N PRO A 65 -2.97 -23.17 -6.66
CA PRO A 65 -4.22 -23.71 -7.21
C PRO A 65 -5.45 -23.22 -6.46
N ASP A 66 -6.48 -22.79 -7.19
CA ASP A 66 -7.67 -22.16 -6.63
C ASP A 66 -8.55 -23.12 -5.82
N HIS A 67 -8.98 -22.67 -4.66
CA HIS A 67 -10.00 -23.33 -3.83
C HIS A 67 -11.26 -22.47 -3.74
N GLY A 68 -12.14 -22.65 -4.69
CA GLY A 68 -13.48 -22.03 -4.70
C GLY A 68 -13.51 -20.53 -4.98
N GLY A 69 -12.47 -19.97 -5.56
CA GLY A 69 -12.32 -18.53 -5.82
C GLY A 69 -11.93 -17.71 -4.57
N ILE A 70 -11.69 -18.38 -3.44
CA ILE A 70 -11.50 -17.70 -2.14
C ILE A 70 -10.03 -17.65 -1.73
N ILE A 71 -9.26 -18.71 -2.00
CA ILE A 71 -7.87 -18.81 -1.58
C ILE A 71 -7.13 -19.83 -2.43
N GLY A 72 -5.82 -19.65 -2.63
CA GLY A 72 -4.96 -20.69 -3.17
C GLY A 72 -4.69 -21.80 -2.15
N GLY A 73 -4.41 -23.00 -2.65
CA GLY A 73 -4.03 -24.13 -1.82
C GLY A 73 -2.62 -24.04 -1.25
N LEU A 74 -2.15 -25.10 -0.59
CA LEU A 74 -0.79 -25.16 -0.04
C LEU A 74 0.15 -26.05 -0.87
N GLU A 75 -0.18 -26.31 -2.12
CA GLU A 75 0.61 -27.15 -3.03
C GLU A 75 2.00 -26.56 -3.33
N TRP A 76 2.14 -25.25 -3.17
CA TRP A 76 3.41 -24.54 -3.33
C TRP A 76 4.05 -24.14 -2.00
N PHE A 77 3.68 -24.79 -0.89
CA PHE A 77 4.30 -24.56 0.42
C PHE A 77 5.84 -24.70 0.32
N GLY A 78 6.57 -23.73 0.87
CA GLY A 78 8.03 -23.69 0.77
C GLY A 78 8.54 -23.52 -0.67
N LEU A 79 7.71 -22.92 -1.56
CA LEU A 79 7.96 -22.74 -3.00
C LEU A 79 8.14 -24.06 -3.77
N GLN A 80 7.56 -25.16 -3.29
CA GLN A 80 7.54 -26.40 -4.06
C GLN A 80 6.89 -26.16 -5.42
N SER A 81 7.49 -26.69 -6.49
CA SER A 81 7.06 -26.50 -7.88
C SER A 81 7.13 -25.05 -8.43
N VAL A 82 7.63 -24.11 -7.67
CA VAL A 82 7.94 -22.73 -8.13
C VAL A 82 9.40 -22.67 -8.55
N GLY A 83 9.67 -22.70 -9.85
CA GLY A 83 11.01 -22.94 -10.37
C GLY A 83 11.50 -21.88 -11.37
N LEU A 84 12.51 -22.29 -12.15
CA LEU A 84 13.15 -21.46 -13.16
C LEU A 84 12.39 -21.42 -14.50
N THR A 85 11.44 -22.31 -14.70
CA THR A 85 10.56 -22.30 -15.88
C THR A 85 9.47 -21.27 -15.72
N PRO A 86 9.02 -20.61 -16.81
CA PRO A 86 7.88 -19.71 -16.76
C PRO A 86 6.60 -20.41 -16.28
N SER A 87 5.78 -19.66 -15.52
CA SER A 87 4.41 -20.06 -15.27
C SER A 87 3.52 -19.63 -16.44
N PRO A 88 2.68 -20.52 -17.00
CA PRO A 88 1.75 -20.13 -18.06
C PRO A 88 0.72 -19.10 -17.57
N ASP A 89 0.43 -19.08 -16.28
CA ASP A 89 -0.62 -18.26 -15.67
C ASP A 89 -0.09 -16.88 -15.20
N TYR A 90 1.18 -16.83 -14.73
CA TYR A 90 1.72 -15.65 -14.04
C TYR A 90 2.93 -15.00 -14.73
N GLY A 91 3.24 -15.34 -15.97
CA GLY A 91 4.33 -14.72 -16.69
C GLY A 91 5.00 -15.70 -17.66
N SER A 92 4.47 -15.81 -18.85
CA SER A 92 4.94 -16.76 -19.88
C SER A 92 6.36 -16.46 -20.40
N THR A 93 6.90 -15.28 -20.14
CA THR A 93 8.23 -14.83 -20.63
C THR A 93 9.30 -14.77 -19.56
N ILE A 94 8.94 -14.90 -18.28
CA ILE A 94 9.85 -14.79 -17.12
C ILE A 94 9.84 -16.07 -16.28
N PRO A 95 10.92 -16.41 -15.54
CA PRO A 95 10.89 -17.50 -14.58
C PRO A 95 9.78 -17.31 -13.52
N HIS A 96 9.15 -18.39 -13.09
CA HIS A 96 8.12 -18.33 -12.03
C HIS A 96 8.68 -17.71 -10.74
N LEU A 97 9.93 -17.99 -10.38
CA LEU A 97 10.61 -17.33 -9.25
C LEU A 97 10.72 -15.82 -9.40
N ALA A 98 10.84 -15.29 -10.62
CA ALA A 98 10.88 -13.84 -10.85
C ALA A 98 9.52 -13.19 -10.57
N PHE A 99 8.43 -13.83 -10.98
CA PHE A 99 7.08 -13.41 -10.59
C PHE A 99 6.88 -13.50 -9.07
N MET A 100 7.25 -14.64 -8.47
CA MET A 100 7.10 -14.88 -7.04
C MET A 100 7.80 -13.80 -6.20
N VAL A 101 9.06 -13.47 -6.50
CA VAL A 101 9.80 -12.45 -5.74
C VAL A 101 9.27 -11.03 -6.00
N PHE A 102 8.79 -10.73 -7.20
CA PHE A 102 8.13 -9.45 -7.48
C PHE A 102 6.88 -9.29 -6.62
N GLN A 103 6.01 -10.29 -6.57
CA GLN A 103 4.80 -10.29 -5.72
C GLN A 103 5.12 -10.30 -4.22
N CYS A 104 6.24 -10.89 -3.81
CA CYS A 104 6.73 -10.82 -2.43
C CYS A 104 6.91 -9.37 -1.96
N MET A 105 7.41 -8.48 -2.82
CA MET A 105 7.63 -7.08 -2.47
C MET A 105 6.31 -6.34 -2.18
N PHE A 106 5.22 -6.72 -2.84
CA PHE A 106 3.88 -6.19 -2.56
C PHE A 106 3.32 -6.70 -1.22
N ALA A 107 3.53 -7.99 -0.94
CA ALA A 107 3.17 -8.57 0.36
C ALA A 107 3.91 -7.91 1.52
N ILE A 108 5.17 -7.50 1.32
CA ILE A 108 6.01 -6.81 2.31
C ILE A 108 5.52 -5.38 2.54
N ILE A 109 5.36 -4.58 1.50
CA ILE A 109 5.05 -3.15 1.64
C ILE A 109 3.65 -2.91 2.21
N THR A 110 2.68 -3.78 1.92
CA THR A 110 1.29 -3.55 2.28
C THR A 110 1.04 -3.45 3.79
N PRO A 111 1.47 -4.40 4.64
CA PRO A 111 1.36 -4.25 6.10
C PRO A 111 2.25 -3.14 6.65
N ALA A 112 3.36 -2.80 5.98
CA ALA A 112 4.20 -1.67 6.38
C ALA A 112 3.44 -0.33 6.32
N LEU A 113 2.54 -0.15 5.34
CA LEU A 113 1.70 1.04 5.25
C LEU A 113 0.81 1.23 6.49
N ILE A 114 0.29 0.14 7.07
CA ILE A 114 -0.62 0.19 8.23
C ILE A 114 0.08 0.77 9.46
N THR A 115 1.40 0.60 9.58
CA THR A 115 2.18 1.03 10.76
C THR A 115 2.03 2.52 11.06
N GLY A 116 1.83 3.33 10.02
CA GLY A 116 1.59 4.75 10.15
C GLY A 116 0.37 5.11 11.01
N ALA A 117 -0.64 4.24 11.06
CA ALA A 117 -1.87 4.52 11.81
C ALA A 117 -1.71 4.37 13.32
N PHE A 118 -0.86 3.46 13.79
CA PHE A 118 -0.63 3.19 15.20
C PHE A 118 0.77 3.58 15.69
N ALA A 119 1.51 4.34 14.89
CA ALA A 119 2.83 4.84 15.27
C ALA A 119 2.81 5.48 16.64
N GLU A 120 3.93 5.34 17.37
CA GLU A 120 4.21 5.89 18.70
C GLU A 120 3.49 5.23 19.88
N ARG A 121 2.68 4.14 19.70
CA ARG A 121 1.91 3.59 20.83
C ARG A 121 1.66 2.06 20.81
N MET A 122 2.07 1.35 19.77
CA MET A 122 1.89 -0.10 19.67
C MET A 122 3.10 -0.84 20.23
N LYS A 123 2.85 -1.92 21.01
CA LYS A 123 3.92 -2.83 21.47
C LYS A 123 4.56 -3.53 20.27
N PHE A 124 5.88 -3.71 20.31
CA PHE A 124 6.60 -4.39 19.23
C PHE A 124 6.19 -5.86 19.08
N SER A 125 5.97 -6.57 20.18
CA SER A 125 5.47 -7.96 20.16
C SER A 125 4.07 -8.07 19.54
N ALA A 126 3.18 -7.13 19.85
CA ALA A 126 1.86 -7.06 19.25
C ALA A 126 1.92 -6.78 17.74
N PHE A 127 2.81 -5.88 17.34
CA PHE A 127 3.07 -5.59 15.93
C PHE A 127 3.54 -6.82 15.15
N LEU A 128 4.52 -7.58 15.69
CA LEU A 128 5.03 -8.80 15.04
C LEU A 128 3.91 -9.82 14.79
N LEU A 129 3.11 -10.10 15.83
CA LEU A 129 2.01 -11.04 15.72
C LEU A 129 0.92 -10.53 14.77
N PHE A 130 0.60 -9.23 14.84
CA PHE A 130 -0.37 -8.59 13.95
C PHE A 130 0.04 -8.74 12.48
N VAL A 131 1.28 -8.47 12.13
CA VAL A 131 1.76 -8.50 10.73
C VAL A 131 1.65 -9.90 10.13
N ILE A 132 2.04 -10.94 10.88
CA ILE A 132 1.94 -12.33 10.42
C ILE A 132 0.47 -12.73 10.18
N LEU A 133 -0.39 -12.46 11.15
CA LEU A 133 -1.82 -12.79 11.04
C LEU A 133 -2.51 -11.99 9.95
N TRP A 134 -2.16 -10.70 9.82
CA TRP A 134 -2.75 -9.84 8.81
C TRP A 134 -2.34 -10.24 7.39
N ALA A 135 -1.06 -10.54 7.16
CA ALA A 135 -0.61 -11.04 5.87
C ALA A 135 -1.34 -12.35 5.50
N THR A 136 -1.39 -13.30 6.44
CA THR A 136 -2.00 -14.61 6.23
C THR A 136 -3.50 -14.52 5.97
N PHE A 137 -4.26 -13.72 6.75
CA PHE A 137 -5.72 -13.75 6.75
C PHE A 137 -6.38 -12.56 6.05
N VAL A 138 -5.62 -11.52 5.66
CA VAL A 138 -6.16 -10.39 4.90
C VAL A 138 -5.47 -10.25 3.55
N TYR A 139 -4.14 -10.12 3.54
CA TYR A 139 -3.42 -9.88 2.30
C TYR A 139 -3.51 -11.06 1.33
N ASN A 140 -3.16 -12.27 1.77
CA ASN A 140 -3.12 -13.45 0.90
C ASN A 140 -4.49 -13.76 0.27
N PRO A 141 -5.63 -13.76 1.01
CA PRO A 141 -6.94 -13.91 0.41
C PRO A 141 -7.27 -12.80 -0.61
N LEU A 142 -7.00 -11.53 -0.29
CA LEU A 142 -7.27 -10.43 -1.22
C LEU A 142 -6.42 -10.51 -2.49
N ALA A 143 -5.14 -10.87 -2.37
CA ALA A 143 -4.26 -11.09 -3.51
C ALA A 143 -4.79 -12.22 -4.41
N HIS A 144 -5.27 -13.32 -3.79
CA HIS A 144 -5.92 -14.40 -4.52
C HIS A 144 -7.20 -13.95 -5.23
N TRP A 145 -8.09 -13.25 -4.53
CA TRP A 145 -9.36 -12.80 -5.09
C TRP A 145 -9.20 -11.93 -6.34
N VAL A 146 -8.17 -11.08 -6.35
CA VAL A 146 -7.98 -10.07 -7.39
C VAL A 146 -7.01 -10.53 -8.48
N TRP A 147 -5.91 -11.17 -8.08
CA TRP A 147 -4.80 -11.51 -8.98
C TRP A 147 -4.56 -13.01 -9.15
N GLY A 148 -4.98 -13.84 -8.19
CA GLY A 148 -4.85 -15.28 -8.28
C GLY A 148 -5.74 -15.86 -9.38
N VAL A 149 -5.23 -16.87 -10.10
CA VAL A 149 -6.02 -17.60 -11.09
C VAL A 149 -7.20 -18.28 -10.40
N GLY A 150 -8.39 -17.99 -10.85
CA GLY A 150 -9.61 -18.50 -10.22
C GLY A 150 -10.21 -17.56 -9.18
N GLY A 151 -9.50 -16.51 -8.74
CA GLY A 151 -10.00 -15.54 -7.77
C GLY A 151 -11.29 -14.87 -8.22
N TRP A 152 -12.28 -14.80 -7.31
CA TRP A 152 -13.64 -14.42 -7.71
C TRP A 152 -13.81 -12.95 -8.11
N ILE A 153 -13.02 -12.02 -7.55
CA ILE A 153 -13.04 -10.61 -7.94
C ILE A 153 -12.43 -10.43 -9.34
N GLY A 154 -11.31 -11.11 -9.61
CA GLY A 154 -10.69 -11.12 -10.94
C GLY A 154 -11.61 -11.73 -11.99
N ARG A 155 -12.28 -12.84 -11.67
CA ARG A 155 -13.29 -13.47 -12.56
C ARG A 155 -14.53 -12.60 -12.81
N MET A 156 -14.87 -11.71 -11.89
CA MET A 156 -15.93 -10.72 -12.10
C MET A 156 -15.52 -9.62 -13.12
N GLY A 157 -14.24 -9.53 -13.44
CA GLY A 157 -13.67 -8.54 -14.36
C GLY A 157 -13.18 -7.26 -13.70
N ALA A 158 -12.91 -7.28 -12.40
CA ALA A 158 -12.33 -6.14 -11.72
C ALA A 158 -10.91 -5.86 -12.25
N LEU A 159 -10.62 -4.58 -12.47
CA LEU A 159 -9.31 -4.11 -12.94
C LEU A 159 -8.54 -3.52 -11.77
N ASP A 160 -7.42 -4.14 -11.44
CA ASP A 160 -6.47 -3.65 -10.42
C ASP A 160 -5.05 -3.99 -10.88
N PHE A 161 -4.42 -3.04 -11.59
CA PHE A 161 -3.14 -3.30 -12.25
C PHE A 161 -2.00 -3.58 -11.29
N ALA A 162 -1.93 -2.82 -10.20
CA ALA A 162 -0.81 -2.91 -9.28
C ALA A 162 -1.20 -2.82 -7.78
N GLY A 163 -2.49 -2.88 -7.41
CA GLY A 163 -2.88 -3.00 -6.01
C GLY A 163 -3.66 -1.85 -5.42
N GLY A 164 -4.54 -1.23 -6.19
CA GLY A 164 -5.46 -0.23 -5.63
C GLY A 164 -6.35 -0.80 -4.54
N THR A 165 -6.89 -2.01 -4.76
CA THR A 165 -7.66 -2.76 -3.77
C THR A 165 -6.75 -3.58 -2.85
N VAL A 166 -5.89 -4.42 -3.41
CA VAL A 166 -5.06 -5.38 -2.67
C VAL A 166 -4.09 -4.68 -1.70
N VAL A 167 -3.51 -3.55 -2.09
CA VAL A 167 -2.51 -2.83 -1.29
C VAL A 167 -3.12 -1.62 -0.58
N HIS A 168 -3.73 -0.68 -1.33
CA HIS A 168 -4.06 0.64 -0.77
C HIS A 168 -5.38 0.67 -0.01
N ILE A 169 -6.46 0.15 -0.56
CA ILE A 169 -7.74 0.08 0.16
C ILE A 169 -7.60 -0.84 1.38
N SER A 170 -6.98 -2.00 1.21
CA SER A 170 -6.80 -2.95 2.30
C SER A 170 -5.99 -2.37 3.46
N SER A 171 -4.83 -1.75 3.19
CA SER A 171 -4.01 -1.11 4.22
C SER A 171 -4.70 0.11 4.83
N GLY A 172 -5.37 0.95 4.03
CA GLY A 172 -6.06 2.14 4.50
C GLY A 172 -7.23 1.82 5.44
N LEU A 173 -8.06 0.83 5.12
CA LEU A 173 -9.16 0.40 5.99
C LEU A 173 -8.68 -0.39 7.21
N SER A 174 -7.61 -1.16 7.08
CA SER A 174 -6.93 -1.78 8.23
C SER A 174 -6.31 -0.74 9.16
N ALA A 175 -5.76 0.34 8.62
CA ALA A 175 -5.27 1.48 9.38
C ALA A 175 -6.40 2.15 10.18
N LEU A 176 -7.58 2.32 9.58
CA LEU A 176 -8.75 2.83 10.29
C LEU A 176 -9.15 1.91 11.45
N ALA A 177 -9.25 0.60 11.20
CA ALA A 177 -9.55 -0.38 12.23
C ALA A 177 -8.52 -0.33 13.38
N ALA A 178 -7.23 -0.26 13.04
CA ALA A 178 -6.15 -0.17 14.02
C ALA A 178 -6.21 1.14 14.84
N ALA A 179 -6.42 2.29 14.20
CA ALA A 179 -6.54 3.57 14.88
C ALA A 179 -7.72 3.60 15.87
N LEU A 180 -8.85 2.97 15.52
CA LEU A 180 -10.04 2.89 16.39
C LEU A 180 -9.81 1.96 17.59
N ILE A 181 -9.18 0.80 17.40
CA ILE A 181 -8.97 -0.19 18.47
C ILE A 181 -7.88 0.27 19.46
N ILE A 182 -6.74 0.75 18.95
CA ILE A 182 -5.61 1.11 19.81
C ILE A 182 -5.86 2.41 20.58
N GLY A 183 -6.77 3.24 20.08
CA GLY A 183 -7.12 4.52 20.70
C GLY A 183 -6.15 5.66 20.39
N LYS A 184 -6.39 6.82 20.98
CA LYS A 184 -5.64 8.06 20.73
C LYS A 184 -4.29 8.07 21.44
N ARG A 185 -3.27 8.72 20.85
CA ARG A 185 -1.99 9.02 21.50
C ARG A 185 -2.17 9.94 22.70
N LEU A 186 -1.25 9.88 23.65
CA LEU A 186 -1.21 10.77 24.80
C LEU A 186 -1.09 12.23 24.35
N GLY A 187 -2.06 13.06 24.76
CA GLY A 187 -2.10 14.47 24.38
C GLY A 187 -2.75 14.76 23.02
N TYR A 188 -3.40 13.77 22.38
CA TYR A 188 -4.12 14.00 21.14
C TYR A 188 -5.14 15.13 21.23
N GLY A 189 -5.03 16.11 20.34
CA GLY A 189 -5.88 17.31 20.34
C GLY A 189 -5.44 18.42 21.30
N SER A 190 -4.47 18.16 22.19
CA SER A 190 -3.96 19.13 23.16
C SER A 190 -2.50 19.50 22.92
N ILE A 191 -1.70 18.58 22.38
CA ILE A 191 -0.29 18.77 22.09
C ILE A 191 -0.07 18.63 20.57
N PRO A 192 0.65 19.57 19.91
CA PRO A 192 0.99 19.44 18.51
C PRO A 192 2.02 18.32 18.31
N TYR A 193 1.74 17.39 17.38
CA TYR A 193 2.71 16.38 16.94
C TYR A 193 3.49 16.95 15.76
N ILE A 194 4.65 17.54 16.05
CA ILE A 194 5.50 18.17 15.04
C ILE A 194 6.45 17.10 14.48
N PRO A 195 6.50 16.90 13.15
CA PRO A 195 7.51 16.07 12.51
C PRO A 195 8.92 16.48 12.93
N HIS A 196 9.73 15.55 13.42
CA HIS A 196 11.05 15.90 13.94
C HIS A 196 12.09 16.11 12.83
N ASN A 197 11.91 15.51 11.65
CA ASN A 197 12.89 15.54 10.56
C ASN A 197 12.23 15.53 9.17
N LEU A 198 11.79 16.71 8.71
CA LEU A 198 11.18 16.82 7.38
C LEU A 198 12.14 16.45 6.22
N PRO A 199 13.46 16.79 6.23
CA PRO A 199 14.37 16.28 5.20
C PRO A 199 14.38 14.75 5.08
N MET A 200 14.33 14.01 6.20
CA MET A 200 14.18 12.55 6.19
C MET A 200 12.87 12.12 5.53
N THR A 201 11.75 12.75 5.88
CA THR A 201 10.44 12.51 5.27
C THR A 201 10.47 12.73 3.76
N ILE A 202 11.06 13.84 3.29
CA ILE A 202 11.14 14.14 1.85
C ILE A 202 12.02 13.12 1.12
N THR A 203 13.14 12.73 1.72
CA THR A 203 14.00 11.66 1.17
C THR A 203 13.21 10.35 1.04
N GLY A 204 12.46 9.98 2.07
CA GLY A 204 11.59 8.82 2.04
C GLY A 204 10.54 8.89 0.94
N ALA A 205 9.87 10.04 0.78
CA ALA A 205 8.91 10.25 -0.30
C ALA A 205 9.54 10.14 -1.70
N ALA A 206 10.76 10.65 -1.88
CA ALA A 206 11.50 10.54 -3.14
C ALA A 206 11.85 9.07 -3.47
N LEU A 207 12.27 8.29 -2.48
CA LEU A 207 12.53 6.85 -2.63
C LEU A 207 11.25 6.07 -2.94
N LEU A 208 10.13 6.42 -2.31
CA LEU A 208 8.81 5.87 -2.62
C LEU A 208 8.43 6.15 -4.07
N TRP A 209 8.57 7.40 -4.53
CA TRP A 209 8.25 7.76 -5.92
C TRP A 209 9.13 6.99 -6.91
N PHE A 210 10.43 6.93 -6.65
CA PHE A 210 11.37 6.19 -7.49
C PHE A 210 11.04 4.69 -7.55
N GLY A 211 10.76 4.07 -6.40
CA GLY A 211 10.37 2.67 -6.32
C GLY A 211 9.03 2.37 -7.01
N TRP A 212 8.12 3.36 -7.05
CA TRP A 212 6.81 3.20 -7.67
C TRP A 212 6.84 3.00 -9.17
N PHE A 213 7.91 3.40 -9.83
CA PHE A 213 8.13 3.03 -11.23
C PHE A 213 8.25 1.51 -11.39
N GLY A 214 8.98 0.84 -10.50
CA GLY A 214 9.00 -0.63 -10.45
C GLY A 214 7.66 -1.22 -10.02
N PHE A 215 6.99 -0.58 -9.07
CA PHE A 215 5.70 -1.02 -8.55
C PHE A 215 4.63 -1.10 -9.65
N ASN A 216 4.41 0.00 -10.38
CA ASN A 216 3.40 0.07 -11.42
C ASN A 216 3.87 -0.48 -12.76
N ALA A 217 5.02 -0.02 -13.30
CA ALA A 217 5.47 -0.50 -14.60
C ALA A 217 5.89 -1.97 -14.56
N GLY A 218 6.48 -2.43 -13.45
CA GLY A 218 6.82 -3.84 -13.24
C GLY A 218 5.62 -4.79 -13.29
N SER A 219 4.42 -4.29 -12.92
CA SER A 219 3.17 -5.07 -12.99
C SER A 219 2.73 -5.41 -14.41
N ALA A 220 3.35 -4.84 -15.43
CA ALA A 220 3.22 -5.33 -16.80
C ALA A 220 3.90 -6.68 -17.02
N LEU A 221 4.76 -7.14 -16.12
CA LEU A 221 5.53 -8.40 -16.14
C LEU A 221 6.39 -8.59 -17.40
N ALA A 222 6.60 -7.54 -18.19
CA ALA A 222 7.39 -7.54 -19.42
C ALA A 222 7.89 -6.12 -19.72
N ALA A 223 9.07 -6.03 -20.35
CA ALA A 223 9.65 -4.78 -20.84
C ALA A 223 9.02 -4.39 -22.20
N ASN A 224 7.80 -3.88 -22.17
CA ASN A 224 6.99 -3.60 -23.35
C ASN A 224 6.33 -2.20 -23.32
N GLY A 225 5.48 -1.91 -24.31
CA GLY A 225 4.76 -0.64 -24.42
C GLY A 225 3.82 -0.39 -23.25
N LEU A 226 3.22 -1.44 -22.64
CA LEU A 226 2.35 -1.30 -21.47
C LEU A 226 3.16 -0.86 -20.24
N ALA A 227 4.35 -1.43 -20.04
CA ALA A 227 5.25 -0.99 -18.97
C ALA A 227 5.66 0.49 -19.14
N ALA A 228 5.98 0.91 -20.37
CA ALA A 228 6.31 2.30 -20.67
C ALA A 228 5.11 3.23 -20.41
N SER A 229 3.90 2.83 -20.80
CA SER A 229 2.67 3.59 -20.51
C SER A 229 2.44 3.72 -19.01
N ALA A 230 2.49 2.62 -18.27
CA ALA A 230 2.31 2.61 -16.80
C ALA A 230 3.35 3.49 -16.08
N PHE A 231 4.61 3.49 -16.54
CA PHE A 231 5.66 4.38 -16.03
C PHE A 231 5.29 5.86 -16.19
N VAL A 232 4.88 6.24 -17.42
CA VAL A 232 4.55 7.63 -17.76
C VAL A 232 3.35 8.13 -16.97
N VAL A 233 2.26 7.37 -16.90
CA VAL A 233 1.03 7.80 -16.20
C VAL A 233 1.25 7.84 -14.69
N THR A 234 2.11 6.97 -14.14
CA THR A 234 2.52 7.01 -12.74
C THR A 234 3.22 8.32 -12.41
N HIS A 235 4.18 8.74 -13.22
CA HIS A 235 4.88 10.01 -13.05
C HIS A 235 3.93 11.21 -13.14
N ILE A 236 3.07 11.23 -14.17
CA ILE A 236 2.12 12.32 -14.40
C ILE A 236 1.17 12.48 -13.21
N SER A 237 0.54 11.40 -12.76
CA SER A 237 -0.42 11.46 -11.66
C SER A 237 0.23 11.97 -10.37
N SER A 238 1.41 11.47 -10.04
CA SER A 238 2.17 11.91 -8.85
C SER A 238 2.49 13.40 -8.89
N ALA A 239 3.06 13.87 -10.01
CA ALA A 239 3.43 15.27 -10.19
C ALA A 239 2.20 16.20 -10.10
N VAL A 240 1.10 15.84 -10.76
CA VAL A 240 -0.14 16.64 -10.75
C VAL A 240 -0.81 16.62 -9.38
N ALA A 241 -0.78 15.49 -8.67
CA ALA A 241 -1.34 15.41 -7.32
C ALA A 241 -0.54 16.26 -6.32
N ALA A 242 0.79 16.29 -6.42
CA ALA A 242 1.60 17.20 -5.63
C ALA A 242 1.22 18.66 -5.87
N LEU A 243 1.06 19.06 -7.14
CA LEU A 243 0.64 20.42 -7.50
C LEU A 243 -0.77 20.75 -7.01
N SER A 244 -1.73 19.86 -7.17
CA SER A 244 -3.11 20.10 -6.72
C SER A 244 -3.19 20.18 -5.18
N TRP A 245 -2.44 19.33 -4.46
CA TRP A 245 -2.36 19.38 -3.00
C TRP A 245 -1.81 20.70 -2.49
N ILE A 246 -0.62 21.13 -2.97
CA ILE A 246 -0.03 22.39 -2.53
C ILE A 246 -0.87 23.59 -2.93
N SER A 247 -1.59 23.53 -4.04
CA SER A 247 -2.47 24.61 -4.49
C SER A 247 -3.67 24.78 -3.54
N ILE A 248 -4.35 23.69 -3.19
CA ILE A 248 -5.46 23.77 -2.23
C ILE A 248 -4.99 24.11 -0.81
N GLU A 249 -3.83 23.58 -0.39
CA GLU A 249 -3.22 23.92 0.88
C GLU A 249 -2.88 25.41 0.96
N TRP A 250 -2.31 25.97 -0.12
CA TRP A 250 -1.98 27.39 -0.20
C TRP A 250 -3.23 28.28 -0.08
N VAL A 251 -4.31 27.93 -0.79
CA VAL A 251 -5.59 28.65 -0.69
C VAL A 251 -6.18 28.55 0.72
N HIS A 252 -6.13 27.32 1.32
CA HIS A 252 -6.75 27.07 2.62
C HIS A 252 -5.94 27.61 3.80
N ARG A 253 -4.60 27.47 3.79
CA ARG A 253 -3.69 27.77 4.91
C ARG A 253 -2.85 29.02 4.71
N GLY A 254 -2.89 29.61 3.51
CA GLY A 254 -2.09 30.79 3.14
C GLY A 254 -0.63 30.50 2.76
N LYS A 255 -0.14 29.26 2.94
CA LYS A 255 1.21 28.84 2.59
C LYS A 255 1.24 27.38 2.15
N PRO A 256 1.95 27.03 1.06
CA PRO A 256 2.23 25.65 0.70
C PRO A 256 3.32 25.09 1.62
N THR A 257 3.26 23.77 1.92
CA THR A 257 4.28 23.11 2.72
C THR A 257 5.04 22.07 1.91
N THR A 258 6.30 21.82 2.28
CA THR A 258 7.10 20.76 1.67
C THR A 258 6.53 19.37 2.01
N LEU A 259 6.00 19.20 3.23
CA LEU A 259 5.30 17.99 3.63
C LEU A 259 4.03 17.76 2.78
N GLY A 260 3.26 18.83 2.51
CA GLY A 260 2.09 18.78 1.64
C GLY A 260 2.45 18.35 0.22
N ALA A 261 3.55 18.86 -0.35
CA ALA A 261 4.04 18.44 -1.66
C ALA A 261 4.38 16.95 -1.69
N ALA A 262 5.08 16.43 -0.67
CA ALA A 262 5.43 15.02 -0.56
C ALA A 262 4.18 14.13 -0.38
N SER A 263 3.27 14.51 0.51
CA SER A 263 2.01 13.79 0.74
C SER A 263 1.13 13.76 -0.50
N GLY A 264 1.05 14.89 -1.23
CA GLY A 264 0.34 14.98 -2.50
C GLY A 264 0.95 14.08 -3.57
N ALA A 265 2.28 14.03 -3.68
CA ALA A 265 2.95 13.12 -4.60
C ALA A 265 2.58 11.65 -4.30
N VAL A 266 2.66 11.23 -3.03
CA VAL A 266 2.27 9.87 -2.61
C VAL A 266 0.79 9.60 -2.89
N ALA A 267 -0.11 10.57 -2.64
CA ALA A 267 -1.55 10.43 -2.95
C ALA A 267 -1.79 10.16 -4.44
N GLY A 268 -1.05 10.84 -5.33
CA GLY A 268 -1.11 10.61 -6.78
C GLY A 268 -0.59 9.25 -7.20
N LEU A 269 0.48 8.75 -6.55
CA LEU A 269 1.02 7.41 -6.75
C LEU A 269 0.01 6.33 -6.34
N VAL A 270 -0.62 6.50 -5.19
CA VAL A 270 -1.68 5.61 -4.70
C VAL A 270 -2.85 5.55 -5.67
N ALA A 271 -3.38 6.72 -6.07
CA ALA A 271 -4.58 6.79 -6.90
C ALA A 271 -4.37 6.25 -8.32
N ILE A 272 -3.18 6.39 -8.90
CA ILE A 272 -2.91 5.86 -10.24
C ILE A 272 -2.65 4.35 -10.24
N THR A 273 -2.28 3.76 -9.10
CA THR A 273 -1.85 2.38 -8.99
C THR A 273 -2.81 1.36 -9.63
N PRO A 274 -4.13 1.35 -9.34
CA PRO A 274 -5.06 0.41 -9.98
C PRO A 274 -5.26 0.69 -11.47
N ALA A 275 -5.09 1.94 -11.90
CA ALA A 275 -5.39 2.42 -13.24
C ALA A 275 -4.18 2.41 -14.19
N SER A 276 -2.97 2.32 -13.67
CA SER A 276 -1.73 2.62 -14.41
C SER A 276 -1.51 1.78 -15.67
N GLY A 277 -2.05 0.56 -15.71
CA GLY A 277 -2.01 -0.30 -16.90
C GLY A 277 -3.21 -0.15 -17.83
N PHE A 278 -4.15 0.77 -17.56
CA PHE A 278 -5.41 0.85 -18.28
C PHE A 278 -5.77 2.26 -18.76
N VAL A 279 -5.04 3.32 -18.37
CA VAL A 279 -5.39 4.70 -18.65
C VAL A 279 -4.30 5.45 -19.40
N GLY A 280 -4.70 6.44 -20.20
CA GLY A 280 -3.78 7.33 -20.90
C GLY A 280 -3.38 8.56 -20.06
N PRO A 281 -2.45 9.40 -20.59
CA PRO A 281 -1.89 10.55 -19.88
C PRO A 281 -2.91 11.58 -19.41
N VAL A 282 -3.94 11.88 -20.23
CA VAL A 282 -4.98 12.86 -19.86
C VAL A 282 -5.79 12.36 -18.65
N SER A 283 -6.16 11.08 -18.65
CA SER A 283 -6.85 10.48 -17.51
C SER A 283 -5.96 10.49 -16.25
N ALA A 284 -4.65 10.27 -16.40
CA ALA A 284 -3.70 10.33 -15.29
C ALA A 284 -3.61 11.75 -14.69
N ILE A 285 -3.71 12.81 -15.49
CA ILE A 285 -3.81 14.20 -15.00
C ILE A 285 -5.06 14.37 -14.12
N ILE A 286 -6.21 13.89 -14.58
CA ILE A 286 -7.47 14.01 -13.84
C ILE A 286 -7.42 13.19 -12.54
N ILE A 287 -6.93 11.96 -12.62
CA ILE A 287 -6.78 11.05 -11.46
C ILE A 287 -5.87 11.70 -10.41
N GLY A 288 -4.72 12.22 -10.80
CA GLY A 288 -3.78 12.88 -9.91
C GLY A 288 -4.33 14.17 -9.31
N ALA A 289 -4.95 15.04 -10.12
CA ALA A 289 -5.53 16.29 -9.64
C ALA A 289 -6.57 16.05 -8.55
N LEU A 290 -7.49 15.10 -8.79
CA LEU A 290 -8.53 14.76 -7.81
C LEU A 290 -7.95 14.00 -6.59
N ALA A 291 -6.91 13.18 -6.77
CA ALA A 291 -6.24 12.51 -5.65
C ALA A 291 -5.68 13.52 -4.64
N GLY A 292 -4.99 14.57 -5.10
CA GLY A 292 -4.47 15.60 -4.21
C GLY A 292 -5.58 16.31 -3.43
N LEU A 293 -6.70 16.63 -4.07
CA LEU A 293 -7.83 17.29 -3.42
C LEU A 293 -8.57 16.37 -2.44
N ILE A 294 -8.87 15.14 -2.84
CA ILE A 294 -9.61 14.14 -2.03
C ILE A 294 -8.81 13.77 -0.78
N CYS A 295 -7.53 13.43 -0.94
CA CYS A 295 -6.69 13.02 0.17
C CYS A 295 -6.43 14.17 1.15
N TYR A 296 -6.18 15.39 0.65
CA TYR A 296 -6.09 16.58 1.48
C TYR A 296 -7.37 16.83 2.30
N GLY A 297 -8.54 16.76 1.65
CA GLY A 297 -9.83 16.86 2.32
C GLY A 297 -10.05 15.77 3.37
N GLY A 298 -9.66 14.53 3.06
CA GLY A 298 -9.73 13.38 3.96
C GLY A 298 -8.93 13.59 5.26
N ILE A 299 -7.72 14.11 5.14
CA ILE A 299 -6.86 14.41 6.30
C ILE A 299 -7.48 15.51 7.18
N LEU A 300 -8.04 16.56 6.57
CA LEU A 300 -8.70 17.63 7.32
C LEU A 300 -9.94 17.14 8.07
N THR A 301 -10.65 16.16 7.54
CA THR A 301 -11.87 15.63 8.18
C THR A 301 -11.60 14.62 9.28
N LYS A 302 -10.40 14.05 9.37
CA LYS A 302 -9.99 13.07 10.41
C LYS A 302 -10.35 13.52 11.83
N SER A 303 -10.04 14.76 12.16
CA SER A 303 -10.32 15.32 13.49
C SER A 303 -11.81 15.38 13.83
N ARG A 304 -12.69 15.53 12.83
CA ARG A 304 -14.15 15.56 13.03
C ARG A 304 -14.71 14.20 13.41
N PHE A 305 -14.09 13.13 12.92
CA PHE A 305 -14.46 11.75 13.24
C PHE A 305 -13.80 11.25 14.54
N GLY A 306 -12.83 11.99 15.07
CA GLY A 306 -12.27 11.75 16.38
C GLY A 306 -11.38 10.53 16.52
N TYR A 307 -10.83 9.95 15.44
CA TYR A 307 -9.84 8.89 15.49
C TYR A 307 -8.42 9.46 15.28
N ASP A 308 -7.42 8.79 15.86
CA ASP A 308 -6.01 9.16 15.74
C ASP A 308 -5.27 8.20 14.80
N ASP A 309 -5.37 8.47 13.51
CA ASP A 309 -4.49 7.92 12.47
C ASP A 309 -3.22 8.80 12.42
N SER A 310 -2.12 8.29 13.00
CA SER A 310 -0.95 9.12 13.32
C SER A 310 -0.30 9.77 12.10
N LEU A 311 -0.24 9.05 10.98
CA LEU A 311 0.50 9.48 9.77
C LEU A 311 -0.38 9.51 8.51
N ASP A 312 -1.70 9.71 8.70
CA ASP A 312 -2.68 9.96 7.64
C ASP A 312 -2.87 8.81 6.62
N VAL A 313 -2.66 7.57 7.07
CA VAL A 313 -2.75 6.37 6.22
C VAL A 313 -4.14 6.21 5.61
N VAL A 314 -5.20 6.45 6.40
CA VAL A 314 -6.60 6.38 5.94
C VAL A 314 -6.86 7.41 4.85
N GLY A 315 -6.38 8.64 5.05
CA GLY A 315 -6.57 9.74 4.09
C GLY A 315 -5.84 9.50 2.77
N ILE A 316 -4.62 9.00 2.82
CA ILE A 316 -3.77 8.81 1.63
C ILE A 316 -4.08 7.46 0.97
N HIS A 317 -3.97 6.34 1.70
CA HIS A 317 -4.12 5.01 1.11
C HIS A 317 -5.58 4.57 1.03
N GLY A 318 -6.39 4.83 2.06
CA GLY A 318 -7.81 4.50 2.06
C GLY A 318 -8.58 5.28 0.99
N LEU A 319 -8.64 6.60 1.12
CA LEU A 319 -9.39 7.44 0.18
C LEU A 319 -8.73 7.52 -1.20
N GLY A 320 -7.40 7.59 -1.26
CA GLY A 320 -6.66 7.58 -2.52
C GLY A 320 -6.84 6.28 -3.30
N GLY A 321 -6.82 5.12 -2.60
CA GLY A 321 -7.08 3.80 -3.21
C GLY A 321 -8.52 3.65 -3.69
N ILE A 322 -9.52 4.09 -2.90
CA ILE A 322 -10.93 4.11 -3.29
C ILE A 322 -11.13 4.96 -4.55
N TRP A 323 -10.60 6.19 -4.54
CA TRP A 323 -10.66 7.06 -5.70
C TRP A 323 -10.00 6.40 -6.92
N GLY A 324 -8.80 5.86 -6.78
CA GLY A 324 -8.07 5.22 -7.87
C GLY A 324 -8.80 4.03 -8.49
N ALA A 325 -9.33 3.15 -7.64
CA ALA A 325 -10.09 1.98 -8.11
C ALA A 325 -11.38 2.37 -8.84
N LEU A 326 -12.12 3.37 -8.34
CA LEU A 326 -13.30 3.90 -9.04
C LEU A 326 -12.90 4.64 -10.33
N ALA A 327 -11.81 5.41 -10.30
CA ALA A 327 -11.29 6.08 -11.48
C ALA A 327 -10.86 5.10 -12.58
N THR A 328 -10.37 3.91 -12.21
CA THR A 328 -10.13 2.83 -13.17
C THR A 328 -11.43 2.45 -13.90
N GLY A 329 -12.53 2.30 -13.16
CA GLY A 329 -13.85 2.04 -13.75
C GLY A 329 -14.41 3.19 -14.62
N LEU A 330 -13.95 4.42 -14.39
CA LEU A 330 -14.32 5.57 -15.21
C LEU A 330 -13.49 5.66 -16.50
N PHE A 331 -12.15 5.50 -16.39
CA PHE A 331 -11.18 5.92 -17.41
C PHE A 331 -10.42 4.78 -18.08
N ALA A 332 -10.62 3.52 -17.70
CA ALA A 332 -9.95 2.39 -18.36
C ALA A 332 -10.29 2.32 -19.84
N SER A 333 -9.33 1.94 -20.67
CA SER A 333 -9.50 1.81 -22.12
C SER A 333 -8.75 0.60 -22.67
N THR A 334 -9.45 -0.19 -23.47
CA THR A 334 -8.88 -1.33 -24.20
C THR A 334 -7.88 -0.89 -25.28
N ALA A 335 -7.88 0.39 -25.69
CA ALA A 335 -6.86 0.95 -26.58
C ALA A 335 -5.48 1.05 -25.89
N ILE A 336 -5.43 1.14 -24.54
CA ILE A 336 -4.19 1.13 -23.76
C ILE A 336 -3.80 -0.30 -23.42
N ASN A 337 -4.76 -1.09 -22.92
CA ASN A 337 -4.54 -2.48 -22.57
C ASN A 337 -5.69 -3.37 -23.06
N PRO A 338 -5.49 -4.09 -24.17
CA PRO A 338 -6.51 -4.97 -24.72
C PRO A 338 -6.95 -6.12 -23.80
N ALA A 339 -6.13 -6.46 -22.79
CA ALA A 339 -6.48 -7.47 -21.78
C ALA A 339 -7.41 -6.93 -20.69
N GLY A 340 -7.66 -5.63 -20.65
CA GLY A 340 -8.60 -4.99 -19.74
C GLY A 340 -10.01 -4.84 -20.33
N ALA A 341 -10.73 -3.83 -19.86
CA ALA A 341 -12.05 -3.44 -20.35
C ALA A 341 -12.13 -1.93 -20.47
N ASP A 342 -13.05 -1.44 -21.30
CA ASP A 342 -13.37 -0.02 -21.35
C ASP A 342 -14.15 0.40 -20.09
N GLY A 343 -13.89 1.61 -19.62
CA GLY A 343 -14.60 2.22 -18.50
C GLY A 343 -15.86 2.99 -18.95
N LEU A 344 -16.50 3.64 -17.98
CA LEU A 344 -17.73 4.40 -18.19
C LEU A 344 -17.61 5.42 -19.33
N PHE A 345 -16.52 6.20 -19.36
CA PHE A 345 -16.31 7.25 -20.38
C PHE A 345 -15.96 6.71 -21.77
N PHE A 346 -15.69 5.42 -21.87
CA PHE A 346 -15.47 4.72 -23.14
C PHE A 346 -16.61 3.74 -23.48
N GLY A 347 -17.80 3.95 -22.87
CA GLY A 347 -19.04 3.27 -23.26
C GLY A 347 -19.39 2.00 -22.47
N ASN A 348 -18.64 1.67 -21.41
CA ASN A 348 -18.93 0.49 -20.58
C ASN A 348 -19.22 0.89 -19.11
N PRO A 349 -20.44 1.27 -18.76
CA PRO A 349 -20.82 1.59 -17.37
C PRO A 349 -20.76 0.38 -16.43
N GLY A 350 -20.82 -0.85 -16.97
CA GLY A 350 -20.67 -2.07 -16.19
C GLY A 350 -19.33 -2.18 -15.46
N GLN A 351 -18.25 -1.64 -16.06
CA GLN A 351 -16.95 -1.65 -15.45
C GLN A 351 -16.90 -0.81 -14.16
N LEU A 352 -17.56 0.34 -14.13
CA LEU A 352 -17.64 1.14 -12.91
C LEU A 352 -18.38 0.40 -11.79
N TRP A 353 -19.43 -0.34 -12.12
CA TRP A 353 -20.15 -1.17 -11.16
C TRP A 353 -19.26 -2.31 -10.60
N ILE A 354 -18.52 -2.98 -11.46
CA ILE A 354 -17.56 -4.03 -11.04
C ILE A 354 -16.51 -3.46 -10.09
N GLN A 355 -15.92 -2.31 -10.42
CA GLN A 355 -14.96 -1.63 -9.55
C GLN A 355 -15.58 -1.24 -8.20
N PHE A 356 -16.81 -0.71 -8.22
CA PHE A 356 -17.53 -0.35 -7.00
C PHE A 356 -17.73 -1.56 -6.06
N VAL A 357 -18.15 -2.70 -6.61
CA VAL A 357 -18.31 -3.95 -5.84
C VAL A 357 -16.98 -4.39 -5.26
N SER A 358 -15.91 -4.39 -6.07
CA SER A 358 -14.56 -4.75 -5.61
C SER A 358 -14.09 -3.84 -4.47
N VAL A 359 -14.31 -2.52 -4.58
CA VAL A 359 -13.98 -1.54 -3.54
C VAL A 359 -14.73 -1.85 -2.23
N ILE A 360 -16.06 -1.99 -2.29
CA ILE A 360 -16.87 -2.23 -1.08
C ILE A 360 -16.48 -3.54 -0.39
N VAL A 361 -16.30 -4.59 -1.16
CA VAL A 361 -15.90 -5.90 -0.59
C VAL A 361 -14.54 -5.82 0.09
N THR A 362 -13.57 -5.20 -0.57
CA THR A 362 -12.22 -5.01 0.01
C THR A 362 -12.28 -4.17 1.29
N MET A 363 -13.04 -3.07 1.27
CA MET A 363 -13.23 -2.21 2.45
C MET A 363 -13.78 -2.98 3.64
N VAL A 364 -14.88 -3.68 3.43
CA VAL A 364 -15.56 -4.43 4.52
C VAL A 364 -14.67 -5.56 5.01
N PHE A 365 -14.11 -6.34 4.11
CA PHE A 365 -13.27 -7.48 4.47
C PHE A 365 -12.02 -7.05 5.25
N ALA A 366 -11.25 -6.11 4.71
CA ALA A 366 -10.02 -5.65 5.35
C ALA A 366 -10.31 -5.01 6.73
N PHE A 367 -11.35 -4.20 6.84
CA PHE A 367 -11.73 -3.56 8.09
C PHE A 367 -12.16 -4.59 9.15
N VAL A 368 -13.10 -5.48 8.82
CA VAL A 368 -13.66 -6.46 9.75
C VAL A 368 -12.60 -7.47 10.19
N MET A 369 -11.84 -8.02 9.24
CA MET A 369 -10.78 -8.99 9.56
C MET A 369 -9.69 -8.36 10.42
N THR A 370 -9.31 -7.11 10.15
CA THR A 370 -8.33 -6.38 10.97
C THR A 370 -8.84 -6.16 12.39
N LEU A 371 -10.12 -5.82 12.58
CA LEU A 371 -10.71 -5.72 13.92
C LEU A 371 -10.63 -7.05 14.68
N ILE A 372 -10.94 -8.16 14.02
CA ILE A 372 -10.86 -9.50 14.61
C ILE A 372 -9.41 -9.82 15.01
N ILE A 373 -8.45 -9.62 14.08
CA ILE A 373 -7.03 -9.90 14.32
C ILE A 373 -6.52 -9.05 15.49
N LEU A 374 -6.80 -7.76 15.50
CA LEU A 374 -6.33 -6.87 16.58
C LEU A 374 -6.93 -7.26 17.94
N LYS A 375 -8.18 -7.69 18.00
CA LYS A 375 -8.75 -8.22 19.23
C LYS A 375 -8.08 -9.51 19.70
N VAL A 376 -7.75 -10.40 18.78
CA VAL A 376 -6.99 -11.63 19.12
C VAL A 376 -5.60 -11.28 19.63
N VAL A 377 -4.90 -10.37 18.97
CA VAL A 377 -3.56 -9.90 19.41
C VAL A 377 -3.63 -9.21 20.77
N ASP A 378 -4.67 -8.39 21.01
CA ASP A 378 -4.87 -7.73 22.30
C ASP A 378 -5.06 -8.73 23.44
N LEU A 379 -5.86 -9.76 23.21
CA LEU A 379 -6.08 -10.83 24.19
C LEU A 379 -4.82 -11.64 24.49
N LEU A 380 -3.92 -11.83 23.52
CA LEU A 380 -2.74 -12.66 23.67
C LEU A 380 -1.57 -11.90 24.31
N VAL A 381 -1.29 -10.67 23.87
CA VAL A 381 -0.08 -9.93 24.25
C VAL A 381 -0.34 -8.47 24.67
N GLY A 382 -1.57 -7.99 24.50
CA GLY A 382 -1.94 -6.59 24.66
C GLY A 382 -1.39 -5.72 23.54
N LEU A 383 -2.19 -4.80 23.00
CA LEU A 383 -1.79 -4.00 21.82
C LEU A 383 -0.88 -2.83 22.18
N ARG A 384 -1.25 -2.09 23.21
CA ARG A 384 -0.69 -0.77 23.50
C ARG A 384 0.40 -0.84 24.57
N VAL A 385 1.42 -0.04 24.41
CA VAL A 385 2.44 0.22 25.46
C VAL A 385 1.80 0.91 26.67
N SER A 386 2.47 0.87 27.82
CA SER A 386 2.02 1.61 29.01
C SER A 386 2.12 3.12 28.80
N HIS A 387 1.44 3.88 29.67
CA HIS A 387 1.49 5.34 29.65
C HIS A 387 2.93 5.85 29.78
N ASP A 388 3.69 5.29 30.71
CA ASP A 388 5.07 5.69 30.96
C ASP A 388 6.00 5.40 29.77
N GLU A 389 5.81 4.26 29.09
CA GLU A 389 6.58 3.93 27.87
C GLU A 389 6.26 4.89 26.73
N GLU A 390 4.96 5.24 26.52
CA GLU A 390 4.54 6.20 25.51
C GLU A 390 5.07 7.62 25.81
N GLU A 391 5.16 8.00 27.11
CA GLU A 391 5.71 9.27 27.52
C GLU A 391 7.24 9.32 27.35
N ARG A 392 7.96 8.27 27.75
CA ARG A 392 9.42 8.18 27.61
C ARG A 392 9.89 8.06 26.17
N GLY A 393 9.14 7.36 25.33
CA GLY A 393 9.45 7.07 23.93
C GLY A 393 9.81 5.62 23.68
N LEU A 394 9.38 5.12 22.50
CA LEU A 394 9.45 3.70 22.17
C LEU A 394 10.87 3.25 21.80
N ASP A 395 11.73 4.15 21.32
CA ASP A 395 13.12 3.82 20.95
C ASP A 395 13.87 3.27 22.15
N ILE A 396 13.83 3.98 23.28
CA ILE A 396 14.45 3.53 24.53
C ILE A 396 13.67 2.36 25.15
N CYS A 397 12.35 2.45 25.23
CA CYS A 397 11.57 1.48 25.99
C CYS A 397 11.45 0.11 25.34
N LEU A 398 11.47 0.04 24.00
CA LEU A 398 11.29 -1.20 23.26
C LEU A 398 12.57 -1.75 22.62
N HIS A 399 13.58 -0.87 22.39
CA HIS A 399 14.77 -1.24 21.63
C HIS A 399 16.08 -0.91 22.35
N ASP A 400 16.03 -0.17 23.47
CA ASP A 400 17.21 0.29 24.24
C ASP A 400 18.20 1.09 23.37
N GLU A 401 17.66 1.88 22.43
CA GLU A 401 18.42 2.66 21.46
C GLU A 401 17.93 4.10 21.41
N ALA A 402 18.80 5.02 21.03
CA ALA A 402 18.46 6.41 20.76
C ALA A 402 18.85 6.77 19.33
N GLY A 403 17.90 7.36 18.56
CA GLY A 403 18.15 7.75 17.18
C GLY A 403 19.13 8.92 17.04
N TYR A 404 19.28 9.72 18.09
CA TYR A 404 20.16 10.90 18.13
C TYR A 404 20.92 10.97 19.45
N SER A 405 22.18 11.38 19.39
CA SER A 405 22.99 11.77 20.56
C SER A 405 23.34 13.25 20.43
N PHE A 406 22.76 14.07 21.30
CA PHE A 406 23.03 15.51 21.39
C PHE A 406 23.92 15.83 22.60
#